data_5713d934ce0fb63c2c35f79f827e132d
#
_entry.id   5713d934ce0fb63c2c35f79f827e132d
#
_cell.length_a   1.000
_cell.length_b   1.000
_cell.length_c   1.000
_cell.angle_alpha   90.00
_cell.angle_beta   90.00
_cell.angle_gamma   90.00
#
_symmetry.space_group_name_H-M   'P 1'
#
loop_
_entity.id
_entity.type
_entity.pdbx_description
1 polymer ?
#
loop_
_entity_poly.entity_id
_entity_poly.type
_entity_poly.pdbx_seq_one_letter_code
_entity_poly.pdbx_strand_id
1 'polypeptide(L)'
;MEELTASGEVLKFDGFLKVYREDKDEDELEEDANEGMLPPLTVGQQLPLKEMKATERFSRPPARYTEASLVKKLEELGIGRPSTYAPTISTVLKRGYVEKRDKEGTRRDFTIYKLQKDNVSKVMEQENTGAEKSKLFPSDLGLVVTDF
;
A
#
# COMPACT_ATOMS: atom_id res chain seq x y z
N MET A 1 -29.96 3.66 7.78
CA MET A 1 -29.41 4.76 6.94
C MET A 1 -27.93 4.49 6.87
N GLU A 2 -27.39 4.28 5.66
CA GLU A 2 -25.97 4.04 5.50
C GLU A 2 -25.22 5.36 5.58
N GLU A 3 -24.13 5.39 6.34
CA GLU A 3 -23.29 6.55 6.53
C GLU A 3 -22.01 6.42 5.71
N LEU A 4 -21.73 7.42 4.88
CA LEU A 4 -20.51 7.46 4.06
C LEU A 4 -19.59 8.53 4.62
N THR A 5 -18.30 8.19 4.77
CA THR A 5 -17.28 9.12 5.23
C THR A 5 -16.32 9.45 4.10
N ALA A 6 -15.99 10.73 3.98
CA ALA A 6 -14.92 11.19 3.11
C ALA A 6 -13.89 11.95 3.95
N SER A 7 -12.62 11.66 3.74
CA SER A 7 -11.51 12.37 4.38
C SER A 7 -10.60 12.93 3.32
N GLY A 8 -10.16 14.16 3.50
CA GLY A 8 -9.25 14.83 2.57
C GLY A 8 -8.83 16.18 3.12
N GLU A 9 -7.96 16.84 2.39
CA GLU A 9 -7.45 18.17 2.74
C GLU A 9 -8.24 19.25 2.01
N VAL A 10 -8.46 20.37 2.67
CA VAL A 10 -9.01 21.58 2.06
C VAL A 10 -7.93 22.63 2.05
N LEU A 11 -7.50 23.03 0.86
CA LEU A 11 -6.53 24.11 0.70
C LEU A 11 -7.17 25.45 1.08
N LYS A 12 -6.76 26.02 2.20
CA LYS A 12 -7.23 27.33 2.66
C LYS A 12 -6.37 28.49 2.17
N PHE A 13 -5.09 28.22 1.88
CA PHE A 13 -4.14 29.21 1.42
C PHE A 13 -2.99 28.54 0.66
N ASP A 14 -2.74 28.97 -0.57
CA ASP A 14 -1.75 28.37 -1.47
C ASP A 14 -0.31 28.54 -1.00
N GLY A 15 -0.01 29.61 -0.25
CA GLY A 15 1.31 29.88 0.31
C GLY A 15 2.47 29.60 -0.66
N PHE A 16 3.47 28.87 -0.20
CA PHE A 16 4.64 28.49 -0.99
C PHE A 16 4.34 27.43 -2.06
N LEU A 17 3.21 26.71 -1.97
CA LEU A 17 2.80 25.70 -2.97
C LEU A 17 2.61 26.31 -4.35
N LYS A 18 2.30 27.62 -4.42
CA LYS A 18 2.16 28.34 -5.68
C LYS A 18 3.46 28.38 -6.47
N VAL A 19 4.59 28.53 -5.79
CA VAL A 19 5.93 28.55 -6.40
C VAL A 19 6.34 27.15 -6.89
N TYR A 20 5.98 26.10 -6.14
CA TYR A 20 6.30 24.71 -6.53
C TYR A 20 5.44 24.17 -7.68
N ARG A 21 4.27 24.76 -7.94
CA ARG A 21 3.41 24.39 -9.06
C ARG A 21 3.88 24.93 -10.40
N GLU A 22 4.65 26.00 -10.41
CA GLU A 22 5.18 26.61 -11.63
C GLU A 22 6.33 25.80 -12.26
N ASP A 23 6.96 24.88 -11.50
CA ASP A 23 8.10 24.06 -11.96
C ASP A 23 7.71 22.64 -12.42
N LYS A 24 6.42 22.27 -12.37
CA LYS A 24 5.94 20.95 -12.85
C LYS A 24 5.19 21.09 -14.17
N ASP A 25 5.43 20.16 -15.11
CA ASP A 25 4.72 20.10 -16.37
C ASP A 25 3.19 19.97 -16.16
N GLU A 26 2.42 20.71 -16.94
CA GLU A 26 0.96 20.85 -16.80
C GLU A 26 0.21 19.49 -16.82
N ASP A 27 0.74 18.48 -17.50
CA ASP A 27 0.12 17.15 -17.64
C ASP A 27 0.25 16.28 -16.35
N GLU A 28 1.26 16.51 -15.50
CA GLU A 28 1.41 15.80 -14.22
C GLU A 28 0.61 16.44 -13.06
N LEU A 29 0.17 17.69 -13.24
CA LEU A 29 -0.50 18.46 -12.19
C LEU A 29 -1.99 18.14 -12.04
N GLU A 30 -2.66 17.61 -13.06
CA GLU A 30 -4.10 17.37 -13.01
C GLU A 30 -4.48 16.05 -12.30
N GLU A 31 -3.63 15.02 -12.35
CA GLU A 31 -3.92 13.74 -11.69
C GLU A 31 -3.54 13.76 -10.20
N ASP A 32 -2.36 14.29 -9.83
CA ASP A 32 -1.89 14.30 -8.45
C ASP A 32 -2.53 15.40 -7.57
N ALA A 33 -2.95 16.50 -8.15
CA ALA A 33 -3.48 17.64 -7.39
C ALA A 33 -4.92 17.44 -6.89
N ASN A 34 -5.67 16.52 -7.48
CA ASN A 34 -7.06 16.22 -7.09
C ASN A 34 -7.22 15.00 -6.19
N GLU A 35 -6.20 14.17 -6.04
CA GLU A 35 -6.25 13.06 -5.09
C GLU A 35 -6.11 13.57 -3.66
N GLY A 36 -7.23 13.56 -2.94
CA GLY A 36 -7.28 13.91 -1.52
C GLY A 36 -7.73 15.33 -1.18
N MET A 37 -7.93 16.22 -2.15
CA MET A 37 -8.54 17.52 -1.89
C MET A 37 -10.07 17.45 -1.89
N LEU A 38 -10.68 17.90 -0.82
CA LEU A 38 -12.14 18.04 -0.72
C LEU A 38 -12.55 19.44 -1.19
N PRO A 39 -13.63 19.53 -1.99
CA PRO A 39 -14.22 20.83 -2.32
C PRO A 39 -14.78 21.50 -1.04
N PRO A 40 -14.91 22.83 -1.01
CA PRO A 40 -15.55 23.51 0.11
C PRO A 40 -17.02 23.08 0.21
N LEU A 41 -17.37 22.42 1.30
CA LEU A 41 -18.72 21.92 1.57
C LEU A 41 -19.32 22.65 2.77
N THR A 42 -20.65 22.77 2.77
CA THR A 42 -21.40 23.35 3.89
C THR A 42 -22.29 22.30 4.56
N VAL A 43 -22.51 22.45 5.87
CA VAL A 43 -23.39 21.53 6.61
C VAL A 43 -24.80 21.58 6.05
N GLY A 44 -25.40 20.41 5.76
CA GLY A 44 -26.73 20.29 5.17
C GLY A 44 -26.78 20.41 3.65
N GLN A 45 -25.64 20.57 2.97
CA GLN A 45 -25.58 20.58 1.53
C GLN A 45 -25.96 19.22 0.95
N GLN A 46 -26.86 19.19 -0.02
CA GLN A 46 -27.21 17.99 -0.75
C GLN A 46 -26.24 17.79 -1.90
N LEU A 47 -25.67 16.59 -1.97
CA LEU A 47 -24.73 16.20 -3.03
C LEU A 47 -25.40 15.19 -3.96
N PRO A 48 -25.43 15.44 -5.30
CA PRO A 48 -25.94 14.46 -6.25
C PRO A 48 -24.97 13.29 -6.37
N LEU A 49 -25.48 12.07 -6.23
CA LEU A 49 -24.70 10.86 -6.48
C LEU A 49 -24.42 10.72 -7.98
N LYS A 50 -23.17 10.79 -8.38
CA LYS A 50 -22.76 10.53 -9.77
C LYS A 50 -22.48 9.06 -10.03
N GLU A 51 -21.70 8.46 -9.17
CA GLU A 51 -21.29 7.05 -9.24
C GLU A 51 -21.00 6.53 -7.84
N MET A 52 -21.36 5.28 -7.59
CA MET A 52 -20.93 4.51 -6.42
C MET A 52 -20.29 3.21 -6.89
N LYS A 53 -19.12 2.89 -6.34
CA LYS A 53 -18.40 1.63 -6.61
C LYS A 53 -18.28 0.81 -5.35
N ALA A 54 -18.74 -0.44 -5.41
CA ALA A 54 -18.45 -1.43 -4.38
C ALA A 54 -17.46 -2.45 -4.97
N THR A 55 -16.24 -2.43 -4.45
CA THR A 55 -15.15 -3.28 -4.93
C THR A 55 -14.87 -4.39 -3.92
N GLU A 56 -14.94 -5.64 -4.40
CA GLU A 56 -14.53 -6.80 -3.60
C GLU A 56 -13.05 -6.67 -3.24
N ARG A 57 -12.74 -6.83 -1.95
CA ARG A 57 -11.37 -6.78 -1.43
C ARG A 57 -11.12 -7.99 -0.55
N PHE A 58 -9.87 -8.41 -0.53
CA PHE A 58 -9.43 -9.57 0.24
C PHE A 58 -8.39 -9.13 1.27
N SER A 59 -8.46 -9.70 2.45
CA SER A 59 -7.41 -9.50 3.44
C SER A 59 -6.08 -10.02 2.90
N ARG A 60 -5.01 -9.28 3.19
CA ARG A 60 -3.65 -9.66 2.80
C ARG A 60 -2.86 -10.06 4.04
N PRO A 61 -2.08 -11.15 3.98
CA PRO A 61 -1.16 -11.47 5.06
C PRO A 61 -0.11 -10.35 5.20
N PRO A 62 0.53 -10.24 6.38
CA PRO A 62 1.66 -9.33 6.55
C PRO A 62 2.74 -9.57 5.48
N ALA A 63 3.29 -8.49 4.97
CA ALA A 63 4.36 -8.58 3.98
C ALA A 63 5.63 -9.18 4.59
N ARG A 64 6.35 -10.02 3.84
CA ARG A 64 7.66 -10.51 4.24
C ARG A 64 8.66 -9.35 4.37
N TYR A 65 9.66 -9.54 5.18
CA TYR A 65 10.70 -8.53 5.38
C TYR A 65 11.60 -8.37 4.16
N THR A 66 12.03 -7.15 3.93
CA THR A 66 13.27 -6.81 3.23
C THR A 66 14.38 -6.69 4.26
N GLU A 67 15.64 -6.60 3.85
CA GLU A 67 16.75 -6.35 4.79
C GLU A 67 16.51 -5.08 5.61
N ALA A 68 16.07 -3.99 4.97
CA ALA A 68 15.80 -2.73 5.65
C ALA A 68 14.63 -2.83 6.66
N SER A 69 13.53 -3.47 6.27
CA SER A 69 12.39 -3.63 7.18
C SER A 69 12.68 -4.62 8.31
N LEU A 70 13.58 -5.60 8.09
CA LEU A 70 14.06 -6.48 9.14
C LEU A 70 14.91 -5.73 10.16
N VAL A 71 15.82 -4.87 9.72
CA VAL A 71 16.61 -4.00 10.61
C VAL A 71 15.69 -3.17 11.50
N LYS A 72 14.71 -2.50 10.88
CA LYS A 72 13.72 -1.71 11.64
C LYS A 72 12.99 -2.56 12.68
N LYS A 73 12.62 -3.80 12.31
CA LYS A 73 11.93 -4.70 13.24
C LYS A 73 12.82 -5.19 14.39
N LEU A 74 14.08 -5.47 14.11
CA LEU A 74 15.06 -5.81 15.15
C LEU A 74 15.27 -4.65 16.14
N GLU A 75 15.33 -3.42 15.61
CA GLU A 75 15.43 -2.22 16.43
C GLU A 75 14.20 -2.01 17.31
N GLU A 76 12.99 -2.14 16.75
CA GLU A 76 11.73 -2.07 17.50
C GLU A 76 11.65 -3.11 18.65
N LEU A 77 12.21 -4.29 18.43
CA LEU A 77 12.25 -5.39 19.41
C LEU A 77 13.43 -5.28 20.40
N GLY A 78 14.33 -4.32 20.20
CA GLY A 78 15.53 -4.16 21.01
C GLY A 78 16.58 -5.28 20.81
N ILE A 79 16.51 -6.00 19.68
CA ILE A 79 17.40 -7.12 19.34
C ILE A 79 18.61 -6.58 18.57
N GLY A 80 19.80 -6.75 19.11
CA GLY A 80 21.04 -6.29 18.48
C GLY A 80 21.34 -4.80 18.71
N ARG A 81 22.23 -4.26 17.90
CA ARG A 81 22.67 -2.86 17.91
C ARG A 81 22.92 -2.40 16.46
N PRO A 82 22.94 -1.11 16.17
CA PRO A 82 23.21 -0.60 14.81
C PRO A 82 24.44 -1.21 14.16
N SER A 83 25.52 -1.41 14.89
CA SER A 83 26.76 -2.02 14.41
C SER A 83 26.67 -3.52 14.09
N THR A 84 25.65 -4.23 14.59
CA THR A 84 25.49 -5.68 14.44
C THR A 84 24.42 -6.09 13.47
N TYR A 85 23.50 -5.21 13.06
CA TYR A 85 22.40 -5.58 12.15
C TYR A 85 22.88 -6.11 10.81
N ALA A 86 23.69 -5.31 10.11
CA ALA A 86 24.18 -5.69 8.79
C ALA A 86 25.05 -6.97 8.80
N PRO A 87 26.04 -7.11 9.71
CA PRO A 87 26.82 -8.35 9.84
C PRO A 87 25.95 -9.59 10.16
N THR A 88 24.95 -9.44 11.01
CA THR A 88 24.05 -10.55 11.37
C THR A 88 23.22 -11.00 10.16
N ILE A 89 22.58 -10.07 9.46
CA ILE A 89 21.77 -10.36 8.27
C ILE A 89 22.65 -11.00 7.19
N SER A 90 23.84 -10.45 6.93
CA SER A 90 24.79 -11.00 5.99
C SER A 90 25.21 -12.43 6.35
N THR A 91 25.45 -12.72 7.64
CA THR A 91 25.80 -14.04 8.11
C THR A 91 24.67 -15.05 7.95
N VAL A 92 23.45 -14.67 8.27
CA VAL A 92 22.25 -15.51 8.13
C VAL A 92 21.98 -15.87 6.66
N LEU A 93 22.14 -14.92 5.75
CA LEU A 93 22.06 -15.14 4.30
C LEU A 93 23.19 -16.04 3.81
N LYS A 94 24.45 -15.77 4.22
CA LYS A 94 25.63 -16.55 3.81
C LYS A 94 25.55 -18.01 4.29
N ARG A 95 24.97 -18.26 5.45
CA ARG A 95 24.77 -19.61 5.99
C ARG A 95 23.57 -20.33 5.39
N GLY A 96 22.79 -19.67 4.55
CA GLY A 96 21.62 -20.24 3.89
C GLY A 96 20.43 -20.47 4.83
N TYR A 97 20.36 -19.83 5.98
CA TYR A 97 19.18 -19.89 6.87
C TYR A 97 18.02 -19.07 6.32
N VAL A 98 18.33 -18.03 5.57
CA VAL A 98 17.40 -17.16 4.89
C VAL A 98 17.87 -16.91 3.47
N GLU A 99 16.95 -16.88 2.54
CA GLU A 99 17.19 -16.59 1.13
C GLU A 99 16.48 -15.30 0.72
N LYS A 100 17.17 -14.47 -0.07
CA LYS A 100 16.57 -13.31 -0.70
C LYS A 100 16.11 -13.69 -2.09
N ARG A 101 14.80 -13.65 -2.32
CA ARG A 101 14.23 -14.02 -3.61
C ARG A 101 12.98 -13.22 -3.94
N ASP A 102 12.60 -13.27 -5.20
CA ASP A 102 11.34 -12.81 -5.70
C ASP A 102 10.31 -13.95 -5.66
N LYS A 103 9.06 -13.62 -5.51
CA LYS A 103 7.93 -14.54 -5.64
C LYS A 103 6.98 -13.98 -6.68
N GLU A 104 6.67 -14.78 -7.66
CA GLU A 104 5.64 -14.44 -8.62
C GLU A 104 4.27 -14.41 -7.95
N GLY A 105 3.42 -13.49 -8.39
CA GLY A 105 2.05 -13.42 -7.93
C GLY A 105 1.16 -14.39 -8.70
N THR A 106 -0.03 -14.59 -8.17
CA THR A 106 -1.10 -15.33 -8.83
C THR A 106 -2.19 -14.39 -9.27
N ARG A 107 -2.77 -14.62 -10.44
CA ARG A 107 -3.93 -13.86 -10.90
C ARG A 107 -5.16 -14.30 -10.12
N ARG A 108 -5.94 -13.33 -9.70
CA ARG A 108 -7.20 -13.53 -8.98
C ARG A 108 -8.25 -12.60 -9.54
N ASP A 109 -9.42 -13.13 -9.77
CA ASP A 109 -10.60 -12.36 -10.17
C ASP A 109 -11.21 -11.69 -8.94
N PHE A 110 -11.73 -10.47 -9.14
CA PHE A 110 -12.52 -9.78 -8.15
C PHE A 110 -13.68 -9.03 -8.80
N THR A 111 -14.73 -8.82 -8.04
CA THR A 111 -15.98 -8.23 -8.52
C THR A 111 -16.04 -6.74 -8.16
N ILE A 112 -16.51 -5.94 -9.11
CA ILE A 112 -16.87 -4.54 -8.92
C ILE A 112 -18.34 -4.36 -9.27
N TYR A 113 -19.12 -3.83 -8.36
CA TYR A 113 -20.46 -3.31 -8.65
C TYR A 113 -20.38 -1.80 -8.81
N LYS A 114 -20.93 -1.29 -9.91
CA LYS A 114 -21.01 0.15 -10.21
C LYS A 114 -22.47 0.56 -10.30
N LEU A 115 -22.85 1.53 -9.48
CA LEU A 115 -24.17 2.18 -9.54
C LEU A 115 -24.01 3.52 -10.24
N GLN A 116 -24.71 3.71 -11.34
CA GLN A 116 -24.80 4.97 -12.08
C GLN A 116 -26.24 5.19 -12.51
N LYS A 117 -26.83 6.35 -12.20
CA LYS A 117 -28.20 6.72 -12.61
C LYS A 117 -29.20 5.58 -12.38
N ASP A 118 -29.25 5.02 -11.19
CA ASP A 118 -30.15 3.93 -10.78
C ASP A 118 -29.90 2.58 -11.48
N ASN A 119 -28.85 2.44 -12.27
CA ASN A 119 -28.47 1.19 -12.92
C ASN A 119 -27.25 0.59 -12.22
N VAL A 120 -27.38 -0.67 -11.81
CA VAL A 120 -26.30 -1.45 -11.20
C VAL A 120 -25.68 -2.36 -12.26
N SER A 121 -24.40 -2.20 -12.52
CA SER A 121 -23.62 -3.08 -13.37
C SER A 121 -22.61 -3.88 -12.55
N LYS A 122 -22.37 -5.14 -12.95
CA LYS A 122 -21.34 -6.00 -12.38
C LYS A 122 -20.21 -6.15 -13.38
N VAL A 123 -18.99 -5.87 -12.95
CA VAL A 123 -17.77 -6.04 -13.75
C VAL A 123 -16.84 -7.00 -12.98
N MET A 124 -16.19 -7.92 -13.68
CA MET A 124 -15.12 -8.75 -13.14
C MET A 124 -13.80 -8.23 -13.68
N GLU A 125 -12.86 -7.98 -12.77
CA GLU A 125 -11.49 -7.57 -13.08
C GLU A 125 -10.50 -8.54 -12.49
N GLN A 126 -9.26 -8.51 -12.96
CA GLN A 126 -8.18 -9.37 -12.47
C GLN A 126 -7.10 -8.54 -11.80
N GLU A 127 -6.65 -9.02 -10.66
CA GLU A 127 -5.46 -8.47 -9.98
C GLU A 127 -4.36 -9.53 -9.87
N ASN A 128 -3.11 -9.09 -9.86
CA ASN A 128 -1.99 -9.95 -9.51
C ASN A 128 -1.74 -9.85 -7.99
N THR A 129 -1.94 -10.95 -7.28
CA THR A 129 -1.84 -10.98 -5.81
C THR A 129 -0.68 -11.86 -5.35
N GLY A 130 -0.07 -11.50 -4.21
CA GLY A 130 0.99 -12.27 -3.58
C GLY A 130 2.36 -12.20 -4.28
N ALA A 131 2.52 -11.29 -5.25
CA ALA A 131 3.83 -10.96 -5.79
C ALA A 131 4.69 -10.28 -4.73
N GLU A 132 5.92 -10.73 -4.58
CA GLU A 132 6.89 -10.17 -3.63
C GLU A 132 8.22 -9.99 -4.34
N LYS A 133 8.86 -8.84 -4.16
CA LYS A 133 10.15 -8.53 -4.78
C LYS A 133 11.21 -8.30 -3.72
N SER A 134 12.36 -8.98 -3.89
CA SER A 134 13.54 -8.85 -3.01
C SER A 134 13.21 -9.05 -1.53
N LYS A 135 12.37 -10.05 -1.24
CA LYS A 135 11.97 -10.40 0.13
C LYS A 135 12.82 -11.52 0.71
N LEU A 136 12.85 -11.55 2.03
CA LEU A 136 13.55 -12.57 2.80
C LEU A 136 12.62 -13.75 3.08
N PHE A 137 13.07 -14.95 2.71
CA PHE A 137 12.36 -16.21 2.91
C PHE A 137 13.19 -17.12 3.81
N PRO A 138 12.62 -17.75 4.85
CA PRO A 138 13.31 -18.78 5.58
C PRO A 138 13.54 -19.98 4.66
N SER A 139 14.72 -20.59 4.74
CA SER A 139 14.99 -21.89 4.13
C SER A 139 14.55 -23.03 5.04
N ASP A 140 14.49 -24.26 4.52
CA ASP A 140 14.18 -25.44 5.32
C ASP A 140 15.20 -25.60 6.45
N LEU A 141 16.48 -25.35 6.18
CA LEU A 141 17.54 -25.35 7.18
C LEU A 141 17.29 -24.28 8.26
N GLY A 142 16.86 -23.08 7.85
CA GLY A 142 16.51 -22.01 8.80
C GLY A 142 15.36 -22.39 9.70
N LEU A 143 14.33 -23.03 9.17
CA LEU A 143 13.20 -23.52 9.96
C LEU A 143 13.64 -24.57 10.98
N VAL A 144 14.41 -25.56 10.58
CA VAL A 144 14.94 -26.59 11.48
C VAL A 144 15.76 -25.98 12.62
N VAL A 145 16.61 -24.99 12.32
CA VAL A 145 17.45 -24.33 13.35
C VAL A 145 16.64 -23.52 14.35
N THR A 146 15.46 -23.01 13.96
CA THR A 146 14.59 -22.25 14.88
C THR A 146 13.70 -23.14 15.75
N ASP A 147 13.53 -24.42 15.39
CA ASP A 147 12.75 -25.39 16.15
C ASP A 147 13.55 -26.08 17.27
N PHE A 148 14.87 -25.87 17.30
CA PHE A 148 15.78 -26.31 18.37
C PHE A 148 16.02 -25.22 19.41
#